data_f321af639e558802a13a03a25847d4a0
#
_entry.id   f321af639e558802a13a03a25847d4a0
#
_cell.length_a   1.000
_cell.length_b   1.000
_cell.length_c   1.000
_cell.angle_alpha   90.00
_cell.angle_beta   90.00
_cell.angle_gamma   90.00
#
_symmetry.space_group_name_H-M   'P 1'
#
loop_
_entity.id
_entity.type
_entity.pdbx_description
1 polymer ?
#
loop_
_entity_poly.entity_id
_entity_poly.type
_entity_poly.pdbx_seq_one_letter_code
_entity_poly.pdbx_strand_id
1 'polypeptide(L)'
;DPNAPIEIISATSDDLFKAYLGRKAELPSFDGELLMDVHATGCYTSQTAMKYYNRRNEELTGAAERAAVAADWLGALAYDQRKLTEIWQRFIWHQFHDDLTGTSIPEAYTWSWNDELIALRQGGDVMNSAVGALSYSLDTRVKGTPVVVYNAVTYPVKAVVEAEIPLVAKAKGVAVYGPDGRRVAAQILSREGDKAVIAFAADVKSVGYAVYDVRPASPARSSALNVNGNTIENAVYKVTLDKNGDIASLVDKRYGRELVEQGKAFRLAIFEGNPSNEWPAWEVLKEVVDKTPRAVTDNVSVSVGEEGSVRASLKVERTYGDSKFTQYITLTDG
;
A
#
# COMPACT_ATOMS: atom_id res chain seq x y z
N ASP A 1 48.88 -24.30 -9.26
CA ASP A 1 50.14 -24.94 -8.85
C ASP A 1 49.82 -26.39 -8.47
N PRO A 2 50.39 -27.41 -9.18
CA PRO A 2 50.12 -28.82 -8.88
C PRO A 2 50.68 -29.27 -7.52
N ASN A 3 51.46 -28.44 -6.84
CA ASN A 3 52.00 -28.68 -5.51
C ASN A 3 51.29 -27.86 -4.41
N ALA A 4 50.24 -27.17 -4.75
CA ALA A 4 49.48 -26.42 -3.75
C ALA A 4 48.74 -27.37 -2.78
N PRO A 5 48.76 -27.09 -1.46
CA PRO A 5 48.06 -27.92 -0.48
C PRO A 5 46.55 -27.81 -0.56
N ILE A 6 46.02 -26.95 -1.42
CA ILE A 6 44.58 -26.67 -1.60
C ILE A 6 44.25 -26.77 -3.08
N GLU A 7 43.28 -27.60 -3.41
CA GLU A 7 42.69 -27.66 -4.74
C GLU A 7 41.52 -26.68 -4.83
N ILE A 8 41.52 -25.84 -5.85
CA ILE A 8 40.43 -24.90 -6.13
C ILE A 8 39.64 -25.43 -7.33
N ILE A 9 38.38 -25.75 -7.13
CA ILE A 9 37.48 -26.22 -8.19
C ILE A 9 36.36 -25.21 -8.41
N SER A 10 35.99 -25.00 -9.67
CA SER A 10 34.76 -24.27 -9.99
C SER A 10 33.58 -25.17 -9.70
N ALA A 11 32.62 -24.65 -8.91
CA ALA A 11 31.47 -25.41 -8.48
C ALA A 11 30.20 -24.49 -8.47
N THR A 12 29.03 -25.10 -8.50
CA THR A 12 27.77 -24.40 -8.29
C THR A 12 27.44 -24.36 -6.79
N SER A 13 26.52 -23.49 -6.38
CA SER A 13 26.01 -23.49 -5.01
C SER A 13 25.40 -24.83 -4.60
N ASP A 14 24.77 -25.53 -5.55
CA ASP A 14 24.21 -26.88 -5.32
C ASP A 14 25.31 -27.90 -4.96
N ASP A 15 26.51 -27.81 -5.54
CA ASP A 15 27.60 -28.73 -5.24
C ASP A 15 28.08 -28.56 -3.80
N LEU A 16 28.06 -27.32 -3.28
CA LEU A 16 28.37 -27.06 -1.88
C LEU A 16 27.31 -27.75 -0.97
N PHE A 17 26.02 -27.57 -1.23
CA PHE A 17 24.99 -28.23 -0.45
C PHE A 17 25.07 -29.76 -0.54
N LYS A 18 25.32 -30.33 -1.72
CA LYS A 18 25.51 -31.78 -1.91
C LYS A 18 26.66 -32.32 -1.09
N ALA A 19 27.80 -31.59 -1.04
CA ALA A 19 28.95 -31.99 -0.27
C ALA A 19 28.67 -32.12 1.24
N TYR A 20 27.71 -31.34 1.76
CA TYR A 20 27.39 -31.34 3.18
C TYR A 20 26.13 -32.14 3.54
N LEU A 21 25.39 -32.70 2.58
CA LEU A 21 24.15 -33.48 2.85
C LEU A 21 24.38 -34.60 3.86
N GLY A 22 25.48 -35.36 3.75
CA GLY A 22 25.84 -36.44 4.67
C GLY A 22 26.39 -35.97 6.03
N ARG A 23 26.70 -34.69 6.17
CA ARG A 23 27.35 -34.08 7.34
C ARG A 23 26.44 -33.01 8.01
N LYS A 24 25.16 -33.03 7.72
CA LYS A 24 24.19 -32.02 8.21
C LYS A 24 24.22 -31.85 9.75
N ALA A 25 24.42 -32.94 10.49
CA ALA A 25 24.49 -32.89 11.94
C ALA A 25 25.75 -32.18 12.50
N GLU A 26 26.78 -31.98 11.67
CA GLU A 26 28.03 -31.29 12.05
C GLU A 26 27.94 -29.76 11.82
N LEU A 27 26.90 -29.29 11.10
CA LEU A 27 26.73 -27.87 10.80
C LEU A 27 26.08 -27.15 11.97
N PRO A 28 26.46 -25.89 12.24
CA PRO A 28 25.77 -25.07 13.21
C PRO A 28 24.32 -24.86 12.76
N SER A 29 23.40 -24.92 13.72
CA SER A 29 21.98 -24.61 13.46
C SER A 29 21.63 -23.24 14.03
N PHE A 30 20.79 -22.51 13.32
CA PHE A 30 20.21 -21.25 13.74
C PHE A 30 18.68 -21.39 13.72
N ASP A 31 18.04 -20.99 14.81
CA ASP A 31 16.58 -20.94 14.91
C ASP A 31 16.16 -19.47 15.11
N GLY A 32 15.40 -18.95 14.14
CA GLY A 32 14.98 -17.57 14.11
C GLY A 32 15.12 -16.92 12.72
N GLU A 33 15.00 -15.62 12.66
CA GLU A 33 15.13 -14.83 11.45
C GLU A 33 16.60 -14.49 11.18
N LEU A 34 17.08 -14.78 9.98
CA LEU A 34 18.42 -14.38 9.55
C LEU A 34 18.41 -12.89 9.20
N LEU A 35 18.53 -12.06 10.20
CA LEU A 35 18.76 -10.63 9.99
C LEU A 35 20.17 -10.43 9.47
N MET A 36 20.30 -9.59 8.44
CA MET A 36 21.61 -9.07 8.06
C MET A 36 22.04 -8.15 9.19
N ASP A 37 23.01 -8.62 9.97
CA ASP A 37 23.53 -7.97 11.17
C ASP A 37 23.90 -6.49 10.87
N VAL A 38 24.86 -5.91 11.45
CA VAL A 38 25.19 -4.48 11.43
C VAL A 38 25.14 -3.88 10.03
N HIS A 39 25.72 -4.54 9.04
CA HIS A 39 25.80 -4.07 7.66
C HIS A 39 24.57 -4.50 6.84
N ALA A 40 24.02 -3.58 6.06
CA ALA A 40 22.87 -3.76 5.18
C ALA A 40 21.48 -3.77 5.82
N THR A 41 21.31 -3.74 7.13
CA THR A 41 20.00 -3.60 7.77
C THR A 41 19.30 -2.29 7.39
N GLY A 42 20.06 -1.20 7.23
CA GLY A 42 19.55 0.10 6.78
C GLY A 42 18.99 0.08 5.36
N CYS A 43 19.42 -0.84 4.51
CA CYS A 43 18.93 -1.00 3.14
C CYS A 43 17.42 -1.23 3.05
N TYR A 44 16.79 -1.77 4.10
CA TYR A 44 15.33 -1.97 4.15
C TYR A 44 14.55 -0.66 4.25
N THR A 45 15.15 0.40 4.75
CA THR A 45 14.47 1.67 5.04
C THR A 45 15.10 2.89 4.38
N SER A 46 16.38 2.85 4.01
CA SER A 46 17.07 3.98 3.37
C SER A 46 16.40 4.35 2.06
N GLN A 47 16.26 5.64 1.78
CA GLN A 47 15.56 6.15 0.60
C GLN A 47 14.17 5.51 0.40
N THR A 48 13.33 5.56 1.43
CA THR A 48 11.99 4.95 1.44
C THR A 48 11.15 5.30 0.21
N ALA A 49 11.35 6.48 -0.38
CA ALA A 49 10.68 6.89 -1.61
C ALA A 49 10.93 5.93 -2.78
N MET A 50 12.17 5.40 -2.92
CA MET A 50 12.50 4.43 -3.97
C MET A 50 11.68 3.15 -3.81
N LYS A 51 11.58 2.63 -2.59
CA LYS A 51 10.78 1.44 -2.27
C LYS A 51 9.30 1.67 -2.56
N TYR A 52 8.80 2.84 -2.20
CA TYR A 52 7.42 3.23 -2.45
C TYR A 52 7.12 3.32 -3.95
N TYR A 53 7.93 4.03 -4.73
CA TYR A 53 7.72 4.18 -6.17
C TYR A 53 7.88 2.87 -6.92
N ASN A 54 8.91 2.08 -6.58
CA ASN A 54 9.10 0.76 -7.16
C ASN A 54 7.88 -0.14 -6.93
N ARG A 55 7.38 -0.22 -5.70
CA ARG A 55 6.19 -1.02 -5.39
C ARG A 55 4.96 -0.56 -6.16
N ARG A 56 4.76 0.75 -6.27
CA ARG A 56 3.65 1.32 -7.06
C ARG A 56 3.79 1.00 -8.55
N ASN A 57 4.99 1.03 -9.09
CA ASN A 57 5.25 0.67 -10.48
C ASN A 57 4.99 -0.81 -10.74
N GLU A 58 5.45 -1.72 -9.85
CA GLU A 58 5.16 -3.16 -9.96
C GLU A 58 3.65 -3.43 -10.03
N GLU A 59 2.89 -2.86 -9.11
CA GLU A 59 1.44 -3.06 -9.02
C GLU A 59 0.73 -2.47 -10.24
N LEU A 60 1.04 -1.23 -10.59
CA LEU A 60 0.37 -0.50 -11.67
C LEU A 60 0.70 -1.09 -13.03
N THR A 61 1.98 -1.38 -13.32
CA THR A 61 2.39 -1.91 -14.63
C THR A 61 1.80 -3.29 -14.86
N GLY A 62 1.83 -4.16 -13.86
CA GLY A 62 1.18 -5.47 -13.95
C GLY A 62 -0.35 -5.39 -14.12
N ALA A 63 -1.01 -4.41 -13.50
CA ALA A 63 -2.43 -4.18 -13.69
C ALA A 63 -2.74 -3.61 -15.08
N ALA A 64 -1.94 -2.63 -15.54
CA ALA A 64 -2.07 -2.01 -16.84
C ALA A 64 -1.87 -3.01 -18.00
N GLU A 65 -0.88 -3.89 -17.87
CA GLU A 65 -0.63 -4.95 -18.85
C GLU A 65 -1.83 -5.92 -18.95
N ARG A 66 -2.38 -6.39 -17.83
CA ARG A 66 -3.58 -7.24 -17.84
C ARG A 66 -4.80 -6.53 -18.44
N ALA A 67 -5.00 -5.25 -18.13
CA ALA A 67 -6.06 -4.46 -18.73
C ALA A 67 -5.87 -4.29 -20.25
N ALA A 68 -4.63 -4.02 -20.70
CA ALA A 68 -4.29 -3.90 -22.11
C ALA A 68 -4.53 -5.22 -22.88
N VAL A 69 -4.14 -6.36 -22.31
CA VAL A 69 -4.43 -7.69 -22.90
C VAL A 69 -5.94 -7.93 -23.00
N ALA A 70 -6.72 -7.59 -21.97
CA ALA A 70 -8.17 -7.73 -22.03
C ALA A 70 -8.80 -6.83 -23.09
N ALA A 71 -8.32 -5.58 -23.22
CA ALA A 71 -8.81 -4.64 -24.22
C ALA A 71 -8.48 -5.09 -25.67
N ASP A 72 -7.28 -5.62 -25.89
CA ASP A 72 -6.86 -6.15 -27.20
C ASP A 72 -7.68 -7.40 -27.56
N TRP A 73 -7.83 -8.33 -26.63
CA TRP A 73 -8.61 -9.56 -26.86
C TRP A 73 -10.06 -9.29 -27.21
N LEU A 74 -10.67 -8.25 -26.66
CA LEU A 74 -12.03 -7.83 -26.99
C LEU A 74 -12.10 -6.89 -28.21
N GLY A 75 -10.96 -6.62 -28.86
CA GLY A 75 -10.88 -5.72 -30.01
C GLY A 75 -11.17 -4.24 -29.69
N ALA A 76 -11.08 -3.85 -28.40
CA ALA A 76 -11.37 -2.50 -27.94
C ALA A 76 -10.17 -1.54 -28.09
N LEU A 77 -8.96 -2.05 -27.86
CA LEU A 77 -7.71 -1.29 -27.99
C LEU A 77 -6.55 -2.24 -28.28
N ALA A 78 -5.73 -1.92 -29.29
CA ALA A 78 -4.56 -2.73 -29.62
C ALA A 78 -3.52 -2.73 -28.48
N TYR A 79 -2.90 -3.90 -28.25
CA TYR A 79 -1.86 -4.06 -27.24
C TYR A 79 -0.55 -3.39 -27.69
N ASP A 80 -0.09 -2.39 -26.95
CA ASP A 80 1.18 -1.70 -27.23
C ASP A 80 2.34 -2.35 -26.47
N GLN A 81 2.90 -3.43 -27.05
CA GLN A 81 4.05 -4.15 -26.55
C GLN A 81 5.25 -3.23 -26.29
N ARG A 82 5.54 -2.30 -27.22
CA ARG A 82 6.70 -1.43 -27.13
C ARG A 82 6.60 -0.52 -25.90
N LYS A 83 5.46 0.13 -25.72
CA LYS A 83 5.22 1.04 -24.59
C LYS A 83 5.31 0.30 -23.24
N LEU A 84 4.70 -0.87 -23.15
CA LEU A 84 4.78 -1.70 -21.92
C LEU A 84 6.20 -2.16 -21.64
N THR A 85 6.93 -2.59 -22.66
CA THR A 85 8.36 -2.96 -22.50
C THR A 85 9.19 -1.79 -22.00
N GLU A 86 9.00 -0.58 -22.54
CA GLU A 86 9.69 0.64 -22.08
C GLU A 86 9.40 0.96 -20.61
N ILE A 87 8.14 0.78 -20.16
CA ILE A 87 7.76 0.99 -18.75
C ILE A 87 8.45 -0.03 -17.84
N TRP A 88 8.37 -1.34 -18.19
CA TRP A 88 9.02 -2.40 -17.45
C TRP A 88 10.52 -2.18 -17.33
N GLN A 89 11.21 -1.89 -18.44
CA GLN A 89 12.65 -1.64 -18.44
C GLN A 89 13.03 -0.44 -17.58
N ARG A 90 12.22 0.64 -17.61
CA ARG A 90 12.50 1.87 -16.88
C ARG A 90 12.55 1.64 -15.38
N PHE A 91 11.52 1.06 -14.78
CA PHE A 91 11.53 0.91 -13.31
C PHE A 91 12.30 -0.31 -12.83
N ILE A 92 12.38 -1.43 -13.61
CA ILE A 92 13.21 -2.58 -13.24
C ILE A 92 14.68 -2.20 -13.20
N TRP A 93 15.13 -1.25 -14.02
CA TRP A 93 16.49 -0.73 -13.95
C TRP A 93 16.84 -0.24 -12.54
N HIS A 94 15.88 0.40 -11.87
CA HIS A 94 16.04 0.94 -10.53
C HIS A 94 15.88 -0.10 -9.41
N GLN A 95 15.67 -1.37 -9.75
CA GLN A 95 15.81 -2.51 -8.82
C GLN A 95 17.27 -2.94 -8.63
N PHE A 96 18.21 -2.20 -9.24
CA PHE A 96 19.63 -2.40 -8.99
C PHE A 96 19.97 -2.31 -7.50
N HIS A 97 20.92 -3.15 -7.05
CA HIS A 97 21.17 -3.41 -5.62
C HIS A 97 21.56 -2.17 -4.78
N ASP A 98 22.10 -1.11 -5.39
CA ASP A 98 22.39 0.14 -4.69
C ASP A 98 21.31 1.21 -4.89
N ASP A 99 20.44 1.07 -5.88
CA ASP A 99 19.39 2.06 -6.12
C ASP A 99 18.15 1.78 -5.27
N LEU A 100 17.53 0.61 -5.43
CA LEU A 100 16.36 0.22 -4.63
C LEU A 100 16.65 0.19 -3.13
N THR A 101 17.85 -0.22 -2.73
CA THR A 101 18.27 -0.30 -1.34
C THR A 101 18.52 1.06 -0.70
N GLY A 102 18.66 2.11 -1.49
CA GLY A 102 18.92 3.45 -0.96
C GLY A 102 20.38 3.75 -0.66
N THR A 103 21.31 2.98 -1.24
CA THR A 103 22.75 3.01 -0.90
C THR A 103 23.63 3.63 -1.99
N SER A 104 23.03 4.10 -3.08
CA SER A 104 23.69 4.97 -4.07
C SER A 104 24.00 6.35 -3.49
N ILE A 105 24.86 7.08 -4.19
CA ILE A 105 25.14 8.48 -3.85
C ILE A 105 23.87 9.36 -3.99
N PRO A 106 23.74 10.46 -3.23
CA PRO A 106 22.52 11.29 -3.24
C PRO A 106 22.14 11.79 -4.63
N GLU A 107 23.11 12.11 -5.48
CA GLU A 107 22.88 12.62 -6.83
C GLU A 107 22.17 11.60 -7.73
N ALA A 108 22.39 10.30 -7.53
CA ALA A 108 21.72 9.24 -8.30
C ALA A 108 20.19 9.33 -8.14
N TYR A 109 19.70 9.63 -6.95
CA TYR A 109 18.28 9.67 -6.65
C TYR A 109 17.50 10.79 -7.35
N THR A 110 18.20 11.85 -7.79
CA THR A 110 17.60 12.88 -8.64
C THR A 110 17.09 12.28 -9.95
N TRP A 111 17.82 11.31 -10.52
CA TRP A 111 17.46 10.61 -11.75
C TRP A 111 16.50 9.46 -11.49
N SER A 112 16.79 8.65 -10.48
CA SER A 112 16.01 7.47 -10.14
C SER A 112 14.56 7.83 -9.81
N TRP A 113 14.32 8.83 -8.98
CA TRP A 113 12.96 9.27 -8.65
C TRP A 113 12.22 9.81 -9.88
N ASN A 114 12.92 10.54 -10.75
CA ASN A 114 12.32 11.05 -11.99
C ASN A 114 11.88 9.90 -12.91
N ASP A 115 12.71 8.88 -13.09
CA ASP A 115 12.40 7.73 -13.93
C ASP A 115 11.26 6.88 -13.34
N GLU A 116 11.24 6.67 -12.03
CA GLU A 116 10.13 5.99 -11.35
C GLU A 116 8.80 6.74 -11.53
N LEU A 117 8.80 8.07 -11.44
CA LEU A 117 7.60 8.90 -11.66
C LEU A 117 7.15 8.88 -13.13
N ILE A 118 8.09 8.88 -14.08
CA ILE A 118 7.77 8.73 -15.50
C ILE A 118 7.12 7.37 -15.76
N ALA A 119 7.67 6.30 -15.20
CA ALA A 119 7.10 4.96 -15.33
C ALA A 119 5.67 4.88 -14.76
N LEU A 120 5.43 5.44 -13.57
CA LEU A 120 4.10 5.54 -12.96
C LEU A 120 3.11 6.28 -13.86
N ARG A 121 3.52 7.42 -14.44
CA ARG A 121 2.67 8.18 -15.36
C ARG A 121 2.34 7.36 -16.61
N GLN A 122 3.35 6.77 -17.24
CA GLN A 122 3.16 5.96 -18.45
C GLN A 122 2.29 4.73 -18.19
N GLY A 123 2.48 4.03 -17.05
CA GLY A 123 1.64 2.92 -16.62
C GLY A 123 0.19 3.34 -16.36
N GLY A 124 0.00 4.51 -15.73
CA GLY A 124 -1.32 5.12 -15.56
C GLY A 124 -2.02 5.45 -16.88
N ASP A 125 -1.30 5.97 -17.86
CA ASP A 125 -1.83 6.26 -19.19
C ASP A 125 -2.28 4.98 -19.92
N VAL A 126 -1.49 3.90 -19.83
CA VAL A 126 -1.87 2.59 -20.39
C VAL A 126 -3.11 2.04 -19.69
N MET A 127 -3.13 2.06 -18.37
CA MET A 127 -4.27 1.58 -17.57
C MET A 127 -5.55 2.35 -17.91
N ASN A 128 -5.49 3.68 -17.92
CA ASN A 128 -6.63 4.53 -18.22
C ASN A 128 -7.14 4.32 -19.66
N SER A 129 -6.23 4.19 -20.63
CA SER A 129 -6.59 3.95 -22.02
C SER A 129 -7.27 2.58 -22.20
N ALA A 130 -6.71 1.54 -21.59
CA ALA A 130 -7.26 0.18 -21.67
C ALA A 130 -8.63 0.06 -20.99
N VAL A 131 -8.75 0.54 -19.74
CA VAL A 131 -10.02 0.50 -18.98
C VAL A 131 -11.07 1.42 -19.64
N GLY A 132 -10.65 2.58 -20.17
CA GLY A 132 -11.51 3.46 -20.93
C GLY A 132 -12.08 2.77 -22.18
N ALA A 133 -11.24 2.15 -22.99
CA ALA A 133 -11.66 1.41 -24.19
C ALA A 133 -12.60 0.24 -23.84
N LEU A 134 -12.28 -0.53 -22.79
CA LEU A 134 -13.17 -1.57 -22.26
C LEU A 134 -14.53 -1.00 -21.87
N SER A 135 -14.55 0.12 -21.14
CA SER A 135 -15.79 0.76 -20.67
C SER A 135 -16.68 1.23 -21.85
N TYR A 136 -16.10 1.72 -22.94
CA TYR A 136 -16.84 2.07 -24.15
C TYR A 136 -17.42 0.84 -24.87
N SER A 137 -16.83 -0.32 -24.72
CA SER A 137 -17.27 -1.57 -25.36
C SER A 137 -18.33 -2.31 -24.56
N LEU A 138 -18.66 -1.85 -23.34
CA LEU A 138 -19.56 -2.51 -22.41
C LEU A 138 -20.92 -1.80 -22.30
N ASP A 139 -21.95 -2.53 -21.86
CA ASP A 139 -23.22 -1.91 -21.49
C ASP A 139 -23.10 -1.19 -20.14
N THR A 140 -22.92 0.11 -20.20
CA THR A 140 -22.82 1.00 -19.02
C THR A 140 -24.09 1.78 -18.77
N ARG A 141 -25.22 1.42 -19.38
CA ARG A 141 -26.52 2.10 -19.21
C ARG A 141 -27.05 1.91 -17.80
N VAL A 142 -27.20 3.01 -17.08
CA VAL A 142 -27.75 3.08 -15.71
C VAL A 142 -28.74 4.23 -15.59
N LYS A 143 -29.41 4.36 -14.48
CA LYS A 143 -30.38 5.47 -14.26
C LYS A 143 -29.68 6.77 -13.83
N GLY A 144 -28.55 6.69 -13.18
CA GLY A 144 -27.74 7.81 -12.70
C GLY A 144 -26.43 7.94 -13.46
N THR A 145 -25.33 8.19 -12.75
CA THR A 145 -23.98 8.26 -13.31
C THR A 145 -23.34 6.88 -13.25
N PRO A 146 -22.92 6.30 -14.39
CA PRO A 146 -22.21 5.03 -14.38
C PRO A 146 -20.78 5.21 -13.85
N VAL A 147 -20.36 4.30 -12.98
CA VAL A 147 -18.96 4.16 -12.56
C VAL A 147 -18.53 2.73 -12.85
N VAL A 148 -17.53 2.57 -13.72
CA VAL A 148 -16.95 1.26 -14.05
C VAL A 148 -15.78 1.00 -13.12
N VAL A 149 -15.83 -0.11 -12.42
CA VAL A 149 -14.73 -0.59 -11.57
C VAL A 149 -14.11 -1.83 -12.21
N TYR A 150 -12.82 -1.78 -12.48
CA TYR A 150 -12.06 -2.87 -13.06
C TYR A 150 -11.17 -3.54 -12.01
N ASN A 151 -11.20 -4.86 -11.96
CA ASN A 151 -10.33 -5.68 -11.12
C ASN A 151 -9.27 -6.37 -12.01
N ALA A 152 -8.02 -5.97 -11.87
CA ALA A 152 -6.91 -6.50 -12.65
C ALA A 152 -6.31 -7.80 -12.07
N VAL A 153 -6.69 -8.23 -10.86
CA VAL A 153 -6.11 -9.42 -10.25
C VAL A 153 -6.91 -10.69 -10.53
N THR A 154 -6.29 -11.84 -10.34
CA THR A 154 -6.83 -13.16 -10.71
C THR A 154 -7.81 -13.76 -9.69
N TYR A 155 -8.24 -12.99 -8.70
CA TYR A 155 -9.22 -13.38 -7.70
C TYR A 155 -10.27 -12.28 -7.50
N PRO A 156 -11.48 -12.63 -7.02
CA PRO A 156 -12.50 -11.62 -6.72
C PRO A 156 -12.03 -10.67 -5.62
N VAL A 157 -12.33 -9.38 -5.78
CA VAL A 157 -11.95 -8.35 -4.80
C VAL A 157 -13.19 -7.65 -4.29
N LYS A 158 -13.31 -7.57 -2.96
CA LYS A 158 -14.19 -6.64 -2.25
C LYS A 158 -13.34 -5.54 -1.67
N ALA A 159 -13.60 -4.29 -2.07
CA ALA A 159 -12.79 -3.16 -1.64
C ALA A 159 -13.62 -1.88 -1.62
N VAL A 160 -13.17 -0.92 -0.83
CA VAL A 160 -13.63 0.46 -0.93
C VAL A 160 -12.89 1.12 -2.09
N VAL A 161 -13.66 1.66 -3.03
CA VAL A 161 -13.15 2.41 -4.18
C VAL A 161 -13.59 3.85 -4.12
N GLU A 162 -12.79 4.74 -4.68
CA GLU A 162 -13.08 6.16 -4.79
C GLU A 162 -13.32 6.54 -6.26
N ALA A 163 -14.27 7.45 -6.47
CA ALA A 163 -14.54 7.98 -7.79
C ALA A 163 -14.94 9.46 -7.71
N GLU A 164 -14.41 10.27 -8.63
CA GLU A 164 -14.93 11.60 -8.88
C GLU A 164 -16.13 11.50 -9.82
N ILE A 165 -17.24 12.11 -9.42
CA ILE A 165 -18.48 12.09 -10.19
C ILE A 165 -19.09 13.51 -10.30
N PRO A 166 -19.84 13.79 -11.37
CA PRO A 166 -20.72 14.95 -11.38
C PRO A 166 -21.86 14.73 -10.36
N LEU A 167 -22.08 15.70 -9.49
CA LEU A 167 -23.14 15.62 -8.48
C LEU A 167 -23.76 16.99 -8.29
N VAL A 168 -25.08 17.07 -8.54
CA VAL A 168 -25.84 18.33 -8.38
C VAL A 168 -25.64 18.93 -6.98
N ALA A 169 -25.38 20.24 -6.92
CA ALA A 169 -24.99 20.94 -5.69
C ALA A 169 -25.96 20.75 -4.50
N LYS A 170 -27.24 20.52 -4.77
CA LYS A 170 -28.29 20.31 -3.74
C LYS A 170 -28.32 18.89 -3.14
N ALA A 171 -27.63 17.91 -3.74
CA ALA A 171 -27.65 16.54 -3.22
C ALA A 171 -26.87 16.47 -1.90
N LYS A 172 -27.48 15.98 -0.83
CA LYS A 172 -26.86 15.86 0.50
C LYS A 172 -26.04 14.58 0.65
N GLY A 173 -26.22 13.60 -0.24
CA GLY A 173 -25.57 12.29 -0.23
C GLY A 173 -25.70 11.59 -1.57
N VAL A 174 -25.24 10.37 -1.63
CA VAL A 174 -25.32 9.48 -2.80
C VAL A 174 -25.90 8.12 -2.41
N ALA A 175 -26.54 7.48 -3.36
CA ALA A 175 -26.87 6.06 -3.34
C ALA A 175 -26.13 5.39 -4.49
N VAL A 176 -25.41 4.32 -4.20
CA VAL A 176 -24.70 3.53 -5.19
C VAL A 176 -25.34 2.14 -5.26
N TYR A 177 -25.63 1.70 -6.46
CA TYR A 177 -26.23 0.38 -6.71
C TYR A 177 -25.25 -0.47 -7.51
N GLY A 178 -25.06 -1.70 -7.06
CA GLY A 178 -24.22 -2.69 -7.75
C GLY A 178 -24.88 -3.24 -9.02
N PRO A 179 -24.15 -4.11 -9.75
CA PRO A 179 -24.67 -4.75 -10.97
C PRO A 179 -25.94 -5.57 -10.75
N ASP A 180 -26.17 -6.05 -9.54
CA ASP A 180 -27.36 -6.81 -9.13
C ASP A 180 -28.56 -5.91 -8.75
N GLY A 181 -28.40 -4.59 -8.88
CA GLY A 181 -29.40 -3.59 -8.50
C GLY A 181 -29.54 -3.34 -6.99
N ARG A 182 -28.73 -4.00 -6.16
CA ARG A 182 -28.74 -3.78 -4.71
C ARG A 182 -27.93 -2.54 -4.36
N ARG A 183 -28.42 -1.81 -3.36
CA ARG A 183 -27.69 -0.66 -2.82
C ARG A 183 -26.49 -1.14 -2.01
N VAL A 184 -25.33 -0.53 -2.26
CA VAL A 184 -24.09 -0.74 -1.50
C VAL A 184 -23.82 0.46 -0.58
N ALA A 185 -22.97 0.28 0.44
CA ALA A 185 -22.54 1.37 1.29
C ALA A 185 -21.75 2.40 0.46
N ALA A 186 -22.04 3.69 0.69
CA ALA A 186 -21.40 4.78 -0.03
C ALA A 186 -21.43 6.07 0.80
N GLN A 187 -20.41 6.91 0.64
CA GLN A 187 -20.29 8.22 1.28
C GLN A 187 -19.64 9.23 0.35
N ILE A 188 -19.89 10.52 0.62
CA ILE A 188 -19.17 11.62 -0.04
C ILE A 188 -17.96 11.94 0.82
N LEU A 189 -16.77 11.98 0.19
CA LEU A 189 -15.52 12.35 0.83
C LEU A 189 -15.27 13.85 0.73
N SER A 190 -15.47 14.41 -0.45
CA SER A 190 -15.28 15.85 -0.71
C SER A 190 -16.21 16.36 -1.79
N ARG A 191 -16.34 17.68 -1.86
CA ARG A 191 -17.11 18.39 -2.91
C ARG A 191 -16.36 19.60 -3.38
N GLU A 192 -16.44 19.83 -4.69
CA GLU A 192 -15.96 21.03 -5.34
C GLU A 192 -16.94 21.40 -6.45
N GLY A 193 -17.72 22.46 -6.23
CA GLY A 193 -18.76 22.88 -7.17
C GLY A 193 -19.82 21.80 -7.41
N ASP A 194 -19.95 21.36 -8.64
CA ASP A 194 -20.85 20.31 -9.13
C ASP A 194 -20.19 18.92 -9.22
N LYS A 195 -18.98 18.78 -8.67
CA LYS A 195 -18.25 17.53 -8.57
C LYS A 195 -18.19 17.04 -7.13
N ALA A 196 -18.13 15.74 -6.95
CA ALA A 196 -17.90 15.11 -5.66
C ALA A 196 -16.97 13.90 -5.83
N VAL A 197 -16.07 13.73 -4.86
CA VAL A 197 -15.37 12.46 -4.66
C VAL A 197 -16.20 11.62 -3.71
N ILE A 198 -16.56 10.44 -4.14
CA ILE A 198 -17.32 9.47 -3.35
C ILE A 198 -16.48 8.24 -3.04
N ALA A 199 -16.73 7.59 -1.91
CA ALA A 199 -16.25 6.24 -1.63
C ALA A 199 -17.43 5.28 -1.57
N PHE A 200 -17.26 4.06 -2.06
CA PHE A 200 -18.28 3.02 -1.98
C PHE A 200 -17.68 1.62 -1.95
N ALA A 201 -18.43 0.66 -1.39
CA ALA A 201 -18.04 -0.74 -1.37
C ALA A 201 -18.26 -1.38 -2.74
N ALA A 202 -17.19 -1.84 -3.36
CA ALA A 202 -17.23 -2.55 -4.64
C ALA A 202 -16.94 -4.04 -4.44
N ASP A 203 -17.61 -4.89 -5.25
CA ASP A 203 -17.37 -6.33 -5.35
C ASP A 203 -17.20 -6.64 -6.84
N VAL A 204 -15.96 -7.00 -7.24
CA VAL A 204 -15.61 -7.20 -8.64
C VAL A 204 -14.94 -8.55 -8.84
N LYS A 205 -15.40 -9.32 -9.80
CA LYS A 205 -14.88 -10.65 -10.12
C LYS A 205 -13.44 -10.57 -10.65
N SER A 206 -12.76 -11.70 -10.61
CA SER A 206 -11.41 -11.91 -11.15
C SER A 206 -11.27 -11.42 -12.60
N VAL A 207 -10.22 -10.64 -12.87
CA VAL A 207 -9.92 -10.04 -14.19
C VAL A 207 -11.20 -9.56 -14.87
N GLY A 208 -11.97 -8.76 -14.14
CA GLY A 208 -13.32 -8.40 -14.54
C GLY A 208 -13.67 -6.95 -14.23
N TYR A 209 -14.87 -6.59 -14.59
CA TYR A 209 -15.42 -5.27 -14.32
C TYR A 209 -16.81 -5.36 -13.72
N ALA A 210 -17.21 -4.27 -13.07
CA ALA A 210 -18.57 -4.07 -12.57
C ALA A 210 -19.01 -2.63 -12.83
N VAL A 211 -20.25 -2.45 -13.26
CA VAL A 211 -20.86 -1.13 -13.48
C VAL A 211 -21.73 -0.78 -12.28
N TYR A 212 -21.41 0.33 -11.63
CA TYR A 212 -22.15 0.86 -10.51
C TYR A 212 -22.98 2.07 -10.95
N ASP A 213 -24.19 2.16 -10.44
CA ASP A 213 -25.15 3.23 -10.74
C ASP A 213 -25.18 4.21 -9.56
N VAL A 214 -24.62 5.39 -9.76
CA VAL A 214 -24.53 6.42 -8.71
C VAL A 214 -25.65 7.45 -8.89
N ARG A 215 -26.47 7.65 -7.85
CA ARG A 215 -27.59 8.58 -7.85
C ARG A 215 -27.53 9.55 -6.68
N PRO A 216 -28.00 10.79 -6.84
CA PRO A 216 -28.24 11.69 -5.71
C PRO A 216 -29.21 11.06 -4.72
N ALA A 217 -28.91 11.17 -3.42
CA ALA A 217 -29.74 10.62 -2.36
C ALA A 217 -29.53 11.36 -1.02
N SER A 218 -30.28 10.98 0.00
CA SER A 218 -29.93 11.31 1.38
C SER A 218 -28.78 10.43 1.86
N PRO A 219 -27.93 10.94 2.78
CA PRO A 219 -26.84 10.16 3.36
C PRO A 219 -27.37 8.86 3.99
N ALA A 220 -26.68 7.75 3.73
CA ALA A 220 -26.92 6.51 4.47
C ALA A 220 -26.00 6.47 5.69
N ARG A 221 -26.50 5.88 6.79
CA ARG A 221 -25.64 5.54 7.94
C ARG A 221 -25.38 4.04 7.93
N SER A 222 -24.12 3.65 8.15
CA SER A 222 -23.78 2.27 8.50
C SER A 222 -23.95 2.07 9.99
N SER A 223 -24.44 0.91 10.41
CA SER A 223 -24.48 0.50 11.81
C SER A 223 -23.22 -0.23 12.26
N ALA A 224 -22.38 -0.67 11.33
CA ALA A 224 -21.20 -1.49 11.60
C ALA A 224 -19.94 -0.67 11.89
N LEU A 225 -19.88 0.56 11.37
CA LEU A 225 -18.73 1.45 11.49
C LEU A 225 -19.06 2.57 12.47
N ASN A 226 -18.30 2.65 13.55
CA ASN A 226 -18.49 3.65 14.61
C ASN A 226 -17.16 4.31 14.95
N VAL A 227 -17.17 5.64 15.08
CA VAL A 227 -16.04 6.43 15.55
C VAL A 227 -16.52 7.35 16.67
N ASN A 228 -15.83 7.33 17.80
CA ASN A 228 -16.22 8.13 18.96
C ASN A 228 -14.98 8.48 19.81
N GLY A 229 -14.68 9.76 19.94
CA GLY A 229 -13.56 10.25 20.73
C GLY A 229 -12.25 9.67 20.25
N ASN A 230 -11.68 8.72 21.00
CA ASN A 230 -10.43 8.05 20.71
C ASN A 230 -10.62 6.59 20.29
N THR A 231 -11.82 6.17 19.94
CA THR A 231 -12.14 4.79 19.56
C THR A 231 -12.74 4.74 18.18
N ILE A 232 -12.29 3.76 17.39
CA ILE A 232 -12.89 3.43 16.09
C ILE A 232 -13.16 1.92 16.04
N GLU A 233 -14.31 1.54 15.49
CA GLU A 233 -14.79 0.16 15.52
C GLU A 233 -15.56 -0.18 14.25
N ASN A 234 -15.36 -1.39 13.74
CA ASN A 234 -16.17 -2.03 12.71
C ASN A 234 -16.63 -3.43 13.16
N ALA A 235 -17.17 -4.24 12.24
CA ALA A 235 -17.60 -5.59 12.57
C ALA A 235 -16.44 -6.51 13.00
N VAL A 236 -15.20 -6.21 12.57
CA VAL A 236 -14.02 -7.07 12.73
C VAL A 236 -13.10 -6.57 13.83
N TYR A 237 -12.83 -5.27 13.88
CA TYR A 237 -11.85 -4.67 14.77
C TYR A 237 -12.45 -3.58 15.65
N LYS A 238 -11.87 -3.46 16.86
CA LYS A 238 -12.03 -2.29 17.73
C LYS A 238 -10.65 -1.76 18.08
N VAL A 239 -10.40 -0.48 17.77
CA VAL A 239 -9.15 0.23 18.03
C VAL A 239 -9.39 1.32 19.05
N THR A 240 -8.55 1.41 20.08
CA THR A 240 -8.63 2.49 21.07
C THR A 240 -7.25 3.14 21.20
N LEU A 241 -7.23 4.46 21.10
CA LEU A 241 -6.03 5.27 21.30
C LEU A 241 -5.92 5.73 22.74
N ASP A 242 -4.69 5.84 23.22
CA ASP A 242 -4.38 6.48 24.50
C ASP A 242 -4.31 8.02 24.37
N LYS A 243 -3.97 8.68 25.49
CA LYS A 243 -3.82 10.14 25.54
C LYS A 243 -2.66 10.68 24.66
N ASN A 244 -1.73 9.83 24.28
CA ASN A 244 -0.61 10.16 23.41
C ASN A 244 -0.93 9.91 21.93
N GLY A 245 -2.15 9.45 21.61
CA GLY A 245 -2.55 9.07 20.25
C GLY A 245 -1.95 7.75 19.78
N ASP A 246 -1.35 6.96 20.68
CA ASP A 246 -0.82 5.64 20.38
C ASP A 246 -1.96 4.59 20.45
N ILE A 247 -1.87 3.52 19.64
CA ILE A 247 -2.87 2.45 19.70
C ILE A 247 -2.60 1.62 20.96
N ALA A 248 -3.41 1.84 21.98
CA ALA A 248 -3.30 1.14 23.26
C ALA A 248 -4.08 -0.18 23.32
N SER A 249 -5.07 -0.34 22.43
CA SER A 249 -5.84 -1.57 22.28
C SER A 249 -6.25 -1.77 20.84
N LEU A 250 -6.08 -2.99 20.34
CA LEU A 250 -6.55 -3.45 19.03
C LEU A 250 -7.15 -4.84 19.20
N VAL A 251 -8.47 -4.91 19.32
CA VAL A 251 -9.19 -6.16 19.51
C VAL A 251 -9.64 -6.71 18.17
N ASP A 252 -9.24 -7.94 17.85
CA ASP A 252 -9.86 -8.74 16.79
C ASP A 252 -11.12 -9.41 17.35
N LYS A 253 -12.28 -8.89 16.98
CA LYS A 253 -13.57 -9.32 17.49
C LYS A 253 -13.98 -10.73 17.03
N ARG A 254 -13.41 -11.21 15.90
CA ARG A 254 -13.68 -12.56 15.38
C ARG A 254 -13.18 -13.65 16.33
N TYR A 255 -12.10 -13.35 17.02
CA TYR A 255 -11.44 -14.28 17.94
C TYR A 255 -11.46 -13.81 19.41
N GLY A 256 -12.04 -12.62 19.69
CA GLY A 256 -12.01 -12.01 21.01
C GLY A 256 -10.57 -11.75 21.51
N ARG A 257 -9.64 -11.50 20.59
CA ARG A 257 -8.22 -11.42 20.89
C ARG A 257 -7.73 -9.97 20.91
N GLU A 258 -7.10 -9.56 22.01
CA GLU A 258 -6.30 -8.35 22.09
C GLU A 258 -4.95 -8.58 21.40
N LEU A 259 -4.58 -7.68 20.47
CA LEU A 259 -3.35 -7.75 19.69
C LEU A 259 -2.24 -6.86 20.25
N VAL A 260 -2.57 -5.96 21.17
CA VAL A 260 -1.58 -5.14 21.88
C VAL A 260 -1.24 -5.81 23.19
N GLU A 261 0.04 -6.07 23.43
CA GLU A 261 0.52 -6.63 24.70
C GLU A 261 0.18 -5.69 25.86
N GLN A 262 -0.21 -6.25 27.01
CA GLN A 262 -0.58 -5.49 28.20
C GLN A 262 0.53 -4.52 28.61
N GLY A 263 0.19 -3.26 28.78
CA GLY A 263 1.14 -2.19 29.13
C GLY A 263 2.00 -1.69 27.98
N LYS A 264 1.79 -2.19 26.76
CA LYS A 264 2.42 -1.70 25.53
C LYS A 264 1.44 -0.88 24.68
N ALA A 265 1.93 -0.33 23.58
CA ALA A 265 1.13 0.34 22.57
C ALA A 265 1.86 0.32 21.22
N PHE A 266 1.13 0.37 20.11
CA PHE A 266 1.73 0.68 18.83
C PHE A 266 1.97 2.19 18.77
N ARG A 267 3.23 2.56 18.82
CA ARG A 267 3.69 3.91 19.13
C ARG A 267 4.51 4.49 17.98
N LEU A 268 4.33 5.78 17.72
CA LEU A 268 5.30 6.53 16.95
C LEU A 268 6.47 6.93 17.86
N ALA A 269 7.66 6.46 17.50
CA ALA A 269 8.87 6.75 18.26
C ALA A 269 10.06 6.97 17.33
N ILE A 270 11.08 7.67 17.82
CA ILE A 270 12.28 8.01 17.06
C ILE A 270 13.49 7.48 17.80
N PHE A 271 14.34 6.75 17.11
CA PHE A 271 15.70 6.48 17.55
C PHE A 271 16.55 7.71 17.25
N GLU A 272 17.15 8.28 18.26
CA GLU A 272 17.98 9.49 18.13
C GLU A 272 19.41 9.11 17.70
N GLY A 273 19.72 9.45 16.47
CA GLY A 273 21.03 9.24 15.86
C GLY A 273 21.29 7.78 15.46
N ASN A 274 22.02 7.65 14.38
CA ASN A 274 22.65 6.41 13.95
C ASN A 274 24.10 6.77 13.62
N PRO A 275 25.05 6.55 14.57
CA PRO A 275 26.41 7.09 14.47
C PRO A 275 27.31 6.31 13.49
N SER A 276 26.75 5.61 12.51
CA SER A 276 27.55 5.05 11.43
C SER A 276 28.21 6.18 10.63
N ASN A 277 29.53 6.20 10.61
CA ASN A 277 30.31 7.21 9.88
C ASN A 277 30.73 6.72 8.49
N GLU A 278 30.83 5.42 8.29
CA GLU A 278 31.31 4.83 7.05
C GLU A 278 30.16 4.47 6.10
N TRP A 279 29.09 3.86 6.65
CA TRP A 279 28.00 3.29 5.87
C TRP A 279 26.62 3.69 6.38
N PRO A 280 26.30 5.01 6.52
CA PRO A 280 25.08 5.45 7.18
C PRO A 280 23.79 5.05 6.49
N ALA A 281 23.81 4.81 5.19
CA ALA A 281 22.66 4.32 4.43
C ALA A 281 22.45 2.81 4.55
N TRP A 282 23.49 2.06 4.88
CA TRP A 282 23.47 0.61 4.93
C TRP A 282 23.29 0.07 6.33
N GLU A 283 23.67 0.83 7.33
CA GLU A 283 23.73 0.37 8.71
C GLU A 283 22.62 0.96 9.56
N VAL A 284 22.02 0.12 10.39
CA VAL A 284 21.32 0.49 11.61
C VAL A 284 22.04 -0.23 12.74
N LEU A 285 22.83 0.53 13.50
CA LEU A 285 23.69 -0.07 14.50
C LEU A 285 22.85 -0.71 15.63
N LYS A 286 23.24 -1.92 16.03
CA LYS A 286 22.56 -2.67 17.09
C LYS A 286 22.44 -1.86 18.37
N GLU A 287 23.50 -1.15 18.76
CA GLU A 287 23.53 -0.26 19.92
C GLU A 287 22.49 0.87 19.87
N VAL A 288 22.01 1.24 18.69
CA VAL A 288 20.91 2.21 18.51
C VAL A 288 19.57 1.53 18.74
N VAL A 289 19.38 0.35 18.16
CA VAL A 289 18.12 -0.41 18.26
C VAL A 289 17.90 -0.93 19.68
N ASP A 290 18.97 -1.25 20.42
CA ASP A 290 18.91 -1.70 21.81
C ASP A 290 18.52 -0.57 22.79
N LYS A 291 18.60 0.70 22.36
CA LYS A 291 18.13 1.85 23.16
C LYS A 291 16.61 1.95 23.11
N THR A 292 16.03 2.46 24.19
CA THR A 292 14.62 2.82 24.19
C THR A 292 14.41 4.03 23.27
N PRO A 293 13.59 3.92 22.20
CA PRO A 293 13.34 5.04 21.32
C PRO A 293 12.53 6.12 22.04
N ARG A 294 12.72 7.37 21.68
CA ARG A 294 11.94 8.49 22.19
C ARG A 294 10.55 8.51 21.56
N ALA A 295 9.52 8.41 22.38
CA ALA A 295 8.14 8.54 21.94
C ALA A 295 7.84 9.96 21.45
N VAL A 296 7.11 10.10 20.36
CA VAL A 296 6.66 11.39 19.82
C VAL A 296 5.32 11.73 20.49
N THR A 297 5.40 12.55 21.55
CA THR A 297 4.25 12.86 22.40
C THR A 297 4.02 14.35 22.59
N ASP A 298 4.72 15.21 21.83
CA ASP A 298 4.59 16.64 21.96
C ASP A 298 3.39 17.16 21.14
N ASN A 299 2.61 18.08 21.71
CA ASN A 299 1.46 18.74 21.08
C ASN A 299 0.46 17.72 20.45
N VAL A 300 0.18 16.65 21.16
CA VAL A 300 -0.74 15.60 20.68
C VAL A 300 -2.17 16.12 20.63
N SER A 301 -2.83 15.91 19.49
CA SER A 301 -4.27 16.05 19.37
C SER A 301 -4.88 14.82 18.67
N VAL A 302 -6.00 14.35 19.19
CA VAL A 302 -6.80 13.28 18.60
C VAL A 302 -8.17 13.84 18.26
N SER A 303 -8.60 13.62 17.03
CA SER A 303 -9.91 14.07 16.53
C SER A 303 -10.49 13.04 15.57
N VAL A 304 -11.78 13.14 15.32
CA VAL A 304 -12.41 12.40 14.21
C VAL A 304 -11.91 13.01 12.90
N GLY A 305 -11.29 12.21 12.07
CA GLY A 305 -10.78 12.62 10.76
C GLY A 305 -11.87 12.49 9.69
N GLU A 306 -12.51 11.33 9.65
CA GLU A 306 -13.56 11.00 8.69
C GLU A 306 -14.65 10.20 9.40
N GLU A 307 -15.92 10.53 9.13
CA GLU A 307 -17.08 9.80 9.62
C GLU A 307 -17.99 9.45 8.44
N GLY A 308 -18.21 8.17 8.19
CA GLY A 308 -18.99 7.74 7.04
C GLY A 308 -19.47 6.31 7.13
N SER A 309 -20.28 5.90 6.14
CA SER A 309 -20.86 4.57 6.07
C SER A 309 -19.96 3.52 5.44
N VAL A 310 -18.84 3.92 4.87
CA VAL A 310 -17.91 3.04 4.16
C VAL A 310 -16.54 3.04 4.83
N ARG A 311 -16.14 4.22 5.29
CA ARG A 311 -14.85 4.44 5.94
C ARG A 311 -15.00 5.49 7.02
N ALA A 312 -14.29 5.28 8.14
CA ALA A 312 -14.14 6.26 9.19
C ALA A 312 -12.68 6.28 9.64
N SER A 313 -12.24 7.39 10.21
CA SER A 313 -10.88 7.52 10.71
C SER A 313 -10.77 8.39 11.96
N LEU A 314 -9.77 8.08 12.79
CA LEU A 314 -9.23 8.97 13.81
C LEU A 314 -8.01 9.68 13.22
N LYS A 315 -7.90 10.97 13.41
CA LYS A 315 -6.75 11.80 13.06
C LYS A 315 -5.95 12.09 14.31
N VAL A 316 -4.65 11.77 14.27
CA VAL A 316 -3.68 12.08 15.32
C VAL A 316 -2.67 13.06 14.76
N GLU A 317 -2.49 14.20 15.40
CA GLU A 317 -1.45 15.17 15.07
C GLU A 317 -0.50 15.29 16.26
N ARG A 318 0.79 15.37 16.00
CA ARG A 318 1.84 15.54 17.01
C ARG A 318 3.09 16.20 16.42
N THR A 319 3.97 16.70 17.27
CA THR A 319 5.23 17.34 16.84
C THR A 319 6.44 16.66 17.46
N TYR A 320 7.58 16.84 16.82
CA TYR A 320 8.90 16.52 17.32
C TYR A 320 9.90 17.52 16.76
N GLY A 321 10.45 18.38 17.60
CA GLY A 321 11.19 19.55 17.13
C GLY A 321 10.35 20.39 16.17
N ASP A 322 10.89 20.70 15.00
CA ASP A 322 10.20 21.47 13.96
C ASP A 322 9.32 20.59 13.05
N SER A 323 9.31 19.27 13.25
CA SER A 323 8.55 18.35 12.43
C SER A 323 7.14 18.15 12.96
N LYS A 324 6.17 18.13 12.03
CA LYS A 324 4.78 17.79 12.32
C LYS A 324 4.43 16.42 11.73
N PHE A 325 3.82 15.56 12.54
CA PHE A 325 3.32 14.24 12.12
C PHE A 325 1.80 14.25 12.15
N THR A 326 1.20 13.77 11.07
CA THR A 326 -0.23 13.52 10.98
C THR A 326 -0.45 12.06 10.60
N GLN A 327 -1.19 11.33 11.44
CA GLN A 327 -1.54 9.93 11.22
C GLN A 327 -3.05 9.78 11.15
N TYR A 328 -3.52 8.92 10.26
CA TYR A 328 -4.93 8.52 10.18
C TYR A 328 -5.03 7.03 10.50
N ILE A 329 -5.80 6.72 11.54
CA ILE A 329 -6.16 5.34 11.89
C ILE A 329 -7.54 5.10 11.29
N THR A 330 -7.59 4.29 10.26
CA THR A 330 -8.77 4.14 9.40
C THR A 330 -9.30 2.71 9.44
N LEU A 331 -10.61 2.58 9.55
CA LEU A 331 -11.34 1.34 9.34
C LEU A 331 -12.36 1.51 8.22
N THR A 332 -12.59 0.43 7.48
CA THR A 332 -13.64 0.32 6.46
C THR A 332 -14.79 -0.55 6.97
N ASP A 333 -15.96 -0.46 6.34
CA ASP A 333 -17.12 -1.29 6.62
C ASP A 333 -16.92 -2.68 5.97
N GLY A 334 -16.18 -3.57 6.61
CA GLY A 334 -15.91 -4.96 6.19
C GLY A 334 -14.59 -5.15 5.48
#